data_039129d7dfd58ac745bc2c1e9cea1c65
#
_entry.id   039129d7dfd58ac745bc2c1e9cea1c65
#
_cell.length_a   1.000
_cell.length_b   1.000
_cell.length_c   1.000
_cell.angle_alpha   90.00
_cell.angle_beta   90.00
_cell.angle_gamma   90.00
#
_symmetry.space_group_name_H-M   'P 1'
#
loop_
_entity.id
_entity.type
_entity.pdbx_description
1 polymer ?
#
loop_
_entity_poly.entity_id
_entity_poly.type
_entity_poly.pdbx_seq_one_letter_code
_entity_poly.pdbx_strand_id
1 'polypeptide(L)'
;MRITFIGSGNVATHLARAAQAAGHTVCQVMSREYDHAEALATMVGAEAIDALQRVSMEADVYVLAVSDDSLYDLALELRLERKLVVHTSGTVPINVLKPMSRHHGVMWAPQTFIRSVEMDYSHLPFCIEASDAISLAKLKQLAGSISDKCYELNAEQRKKLHLASVMVNNFGNALNAIAQDYLRKEDIPFEILFPIIEMTAQKIYHGDLWKLQSGPAARRDTRTIDAHRRMLADDKDLLDLYDIMTKFIDHATH
;
A
#
# COMPACT_ATOMS: atom_id res chain seq x y z
N MET A 1 -14.28 -18.38 -5.64
CA MET A 1 -15.04 -17.87 -4.46
C MET A 1 -15.94 -16.74 -4.92
N ARG A 2 -17.05 -16.53 -4.17
CA ARG A 2 -17.93 -15.37 -4.31
C ARG A 2 -17.46 -14.28 -3.35
N ILE A 3 -17.22 -13.08 -3.83
CA ILE A 3 -16.61 -11.98 -3.05
C ILE A 3 -17.48 -10.75 -3.12
N THR A 4 -17.73 -10.11 -1.98
CA THR A 4 -18.35 -8.79 -1.88
C THR A 4 -17.30 -7.78 -1.43
N PHE A 5 -17.16 -6.67 -2.15
CA PHE A 5 -16.31 -5.57 -1.76
C PHE A 5 -17.11 -4.47 -1.07
N ILE A 6 -16.63 -4.01 0.07
CA ILE A 6 -17.13 -2.83 0.78
C ILE A 6 -16.05 -1.76 0.68
N GLY A 7 -16.35 -0.72 -0.08
CA GLY A 7 -15.41 0.27 -0.58
C GLY A 7 -15.20 0.15 -2.09
N SER A 8 -14.97 1.30 -2.74
CA SER A 8 -14.79 1.42 -4.20
C SER A 8 -13.57 2.28 -4.57
N GLY A 9 -12.63 2.45 -3.62
CA GLY A 9 -11.38 3.19 -3.82
C GLY A 9 -10.34 2.43 -4.65
N ASN A 10 -9.12 2.97 -4.73
CA ASN A 10 -8.03 2.37 -5.51
C ASN A 10 -7.74 0.92 -5.12
N VAL A 11 -7.65 0.64 -3.81
CA VAL A 11 -7.40 -0.73 -3.30
C VAL A 11 -8.53 -1.68 -3.71
N ALA A 12 -9.80 -1.28 -3.50
CA ALA A 12 -10.96 -2.08 -3.92
C ALA A 12 -10.94 -2.36 -5.41
N THR A 13 -10.67 -1.35 -6.23
CA THR A 13 -10.62 -1.48 -7.70
C THR A 13 -9.59 -2.52 -8.14
N HIS A 14 -8.37 -2.42 -7.63
CA HIS A 14 -7.32 -3.36 -8.01
C HIS A 14 -7.58 -4.77 -7.48
N LEU A 15 -7.99 -4.93 -6.23
CA LEU A 15 -8.27 -6.25 -5.66
C LEU A 15 -9.49 -6.92 -6.30
N ALA A 16 -10.53 -6.18 -6.66
CA ALA A 16 -11.69 -6.72 -7.36
C ALA A 16 -11.32 -7.22 -8.77
N ARG A 17 -10.54 -6.42 -9.52
CA ARG A 17 -10.02 -6.83 -10.84
C ARG A 17 -9.11 -8.05 -10.73
N ALA A 18 -8.20 -8.06 -9.76
CA ALA A 18 -7.29 -9.18 -9.52
C ALA A 18 -8.06 -10.47 -9.17
N ALA A 19 -9.07 -10.38 -8.30
CA ALA A 19 -9.92 -11.51 -7.94
C ALA A 19 -10.70 -12.04 -9.16
N GLN A 20 -11.27 -11.14 -9.98
CA GLN A 20 -11.98 -11.54 -11.20
C GLN A 20 -11.03 -12.24 -12.20
N ALA A 21 -9.84 -11.68 -12.43
CA ALA A 21 -8.83 -12.28 -13.31
C ALA A 21 -8.36 -13.65 -12.83
N ALA A 22 -8.35 -13.88 -11.49
CA ALA A 22 -8.07 -15.17 -10.87
C ALA A 22 -9.27 -16.17 -10.89
N GLY A 23 -10.37 -15.84 -11.59
CA GLY A 23 -11.53 -16.70 -11.74
C GLY A 23 -12.52 -16.68 -10.56
N HIS A 24 -12.45 -15.67 -9.68
CA HIS A 24 -13.46 -15.46 -8.63
C HIS A 24 -14.62 -14.62 -9.16
N THR A 25 -15.78 -14.73 -8.51
CA THR A 25 -16.96 -13.93 -8.83
C THR A 25 -17.06 -12.79 -7.85
N VAL A 26 -16.96 -11.55 -8.32
CA VAL A 26 -17.34 -10.38 -7.52
C VAL A 26 -18.85 -10.24 -7.60
N CYS A 27 -19.54 -10.41 -6.44
CA CYS A 27 -21.00 -10.40 -6.39
C CYS A 27 -21.56 -9.00 -6.24
N GLN A 28 -20.98 -8.23 -5.31
CA GLN A 28 -21.44 -6.89 -5.00
C GLN A 28 -20.25 -5.96 -4.75
N VAL A 29 -20.42 -4.70 -5.09
CA VAL A 29 -19.57 -3.58 -4.69
C VAL A 29 -20.44 -2.58 -3.94
N MET A 30 -20.09 -2.28 -2.71
CA MET A 30 -20.76 -1.33 -1.83
C MET A 30 -19.96 -0.05 -1.71
N SER A 31 -20.59 1.09 -1.93
CA SER A 31 -20.05 2.41 -1.62
C SER A 31 -21.18 3.33 -1.15
N ARG A 32 -20.90 4.27 -0.24
CA ARG A 32 -21.86 5.28 0.19
C ARG A 32 -22.33 6.17 -0.97
N GLU A 33 -21.45 6.37 -1.95
CA GLU A 33 -21.78 7.05 -3.20
C GLU A 33 -22.02 6.00 -4.28
N TYR A 34 -23.28 5.92 -4.75
CA TYR A 34 -23.72 4.89 -5.70
C TYR A 34 -22.88 4.90 -6.99
N ASP A 35 -22.58 6.06 -7.55
CA ASP A 35 -21.81 6.21 -8.79
C ASP A 35 -20.40 5.58 -8.67
N HIS A 36 -19.79 5.68 -7.48
CA HIS A 36 -18.51 5.03 -7.22
C HIS A 36 -18.61 3.50 -7.13
N ALA A 37 -19.72 3.00 -6.57
CA ALA A 37 -20.00 1.56 -6.56
C ALA A 37 -20.27 1.06 -7.96
N GLU A 38 -21.12 1.76 -8.74
CA GLU A 38 -21.51 1.41 -10.10
C GLU A 38 -20.32 1.38 -11.05
N ALA A 39 -19.43 2.37 -10.96
CA ALA A 39 -18.22 2.42 -11.78
C ALA A 39 -17.34 1.17 -11.58
N LEU A 40 -17.11 0.74 -10.34
CA LEU A 40 -16.32 -0.47 -10.07
C LEU A 40 -17.12 -1.74 -10.39
N ALA A 41 -18.40 -1.80 -10.02
CA ALA A 41 -19.27 -2.95 -10.27
C ALA A 41 -19.37 -3.28 -11.78
N THR A 42 -19.53 -2.25 -12.62
CA THR A 42 -19.53 -2.38 -14.08
C THR A 42 -18.22 -3.00 -14.59
N MET A 43 -17.06 -2.59 -14.06
CA MET A 43 -15.76 -3.13 -14.48
C MET A 43 -15.62 -4.63 -14.20
N VAL A 44 -16.26 -5.14 -13.13
CA VAL A 44 -16.09 -6.52 -12.66
C VAL A 44 -17.37 -7.37 -12.79
N GLY A 45 -18.42 -6.86 -13.44
CA GLY A 45 -19.68 -7.57 -13.65
C GLY A 45 -20.43 -7.86 -12.36
N ALA A 46 -20.37 -6.95 -11.37
CA ALA A 46 -20.99 -7.09 -10.07
C ALA A 46 -22.26 -6.23 -9.92
N GLU A 47 -23.02 -6.44 -8.86
CA GLU A 47 -24.11 -5.56 -8.44
C GLU A 47 -23.56 -4.36 -7.66
N ALA A 48 -23.97 -3.13 -8.01
CA ALA A 48 -23.66 -1.93 -7.25
C ALA A 48 -24.71 -1.72 -6.16
N ILE A 49 -24.28 -1.42 -4.93
CA ILE A 49 -25.14 -1.08 -3.81
C ILE A 49 -24.58 0.11 -3.02
N ASP A 50 -25.46 0.89 -2.40
CA ASP A 50 -25.16 2.12 -1.66
C ASP A 50 -25.51 2.07 -0.17
N ALA A 51 -26.09 0.96 0.30
CA ALA A 51 -26.51 0.78 1.68
C ALA A 51 -26.09 -0.57 2.26
N LEU A 52 -25.66 -0.58 3.51
CA LEU A 52 -25.23 -1.80 4.23
C LEU A 52 -26.34 -2.83 4.34
N GLN A 53 -27.60 -2.40 4.42
CA GLN A 53 -28.79 -3.27 4.50
C GLN A 53 -29.01 -4.08 3.21
N ARG A 54 -28.41 -3.66 2.09
CA ARG A 54 -28.47 -4.36 0.79
C ARG A 54 -27.32 -5.37 0.60
N VAL A 55 -26.39 -5.45 1.55
CA VAL A 55 -25.29 -6.42 1.49
C VAL A 55 -25.84 -7.83 1.59
N SER A 56 -25.70 -8.61 0.52
CA SER A 56 -26.12 -10.01 0.45
C SER A 56 -25.28 -10.89 1.36
N MET A 57 -25.91 -11.85 2.04
CA MET A 57 -25.26 -12.85 2.88
C MET A 57 -24.68 -14.06 2.09
N GLU A 58 -24.67 -13.99 0.75
CA GLU A 58 -24.32 -15.12 -0.10
C GLU A 58 -22.85 -15.21 -0.52
N ALA A 59 -22.06 -14.16 -0.25
CA ALA A 59 -20.63 -14.21 -0.54
C ALA A 59 -19.88 -15.15 0.42
N ASP A 60 -18.75 -15.67 -0.04
CA ASP A 60 -17.83 -16.49 0.77
C ASP A 60 -16.87 -15.61 1.58
N VAL A 61 -16.53 -14.43 1.00
CA VAL A 61 -15.59 -13.46 1.57
C VAL A 61 -16.11 -12.04 1.37
N TYR A 62 -15.99 -11.23 2.41
CA TYR A 62 -16.31 -9.80 2.40
C TYR A 62 -15.01 -9.02 2.60
N VAL A 63 -14.60 -8.25 1.61
CA VAL A 63 -13.37 -7.46 1.62
C VAL A 63 -13.70 -6.00 1.92
N LEU A 64 -13.25 -5.52 3.08
CA LEU A 64 -13.41 -4.14 3.51
C LEU A 64 -12.20 -3.32 3.05
N ALA A 65 -12.35 -2.63 1.94
CA ALA A 65 -11.33 -1.77 1.35
C ALA A 65 -11.73 -0.29 1.47
N VAL A 66 -11.84 0.16 2.71
CA VAL A 66 -12.24 1.51 3.13
C VAL A 66 -11.12 2.16 3.94
N SER A 67 -11.28 3.44 4.31
CA SER A 67 -10.35 4.12 5.22
C SER A 67 -10.31 3.46 6.60
N ASP A 68 -9.21 3.64 7.32
CA ASP A 68 -9.01 3.05 8.65
C ASP A 68 -10.12 3.47 9.62
N ASP A 69 -10.52 4.74 9.63
CA ASP A 69 -11.62 5.25 10.47
C ASP A 69 -12.96 4.58 10.12
N SER A 70 -13.25 4.43 8.82
CA SER A 70 -14.49 3.77 8.38
C SER A 70 -14.56 2.29 8.77
N LEU A 71 -13.43 1.61 9.00
CA LEU A 71 -13.43 0.21 9.47
C LEU A 71 -14.04 0.08 10.86
N TYR A 72 -13.77 1.03 11.76
CA TYR A 72 -14.34 1.02 13.12
C TYR A 72 -15.85 1.23 13.09
N ASP A 73 -16.34 2.16 12.27
CA ASP A 73 -17.77 2.43 12.13
C ASP A 73 -18.50 1.20 11.55
N LEU A 74 -18.00 0.66 10.44
CA LEU A 74 -18.55 -0.53 9.80
C LEU A 74 -18.59 -1.75 10.74
N ALA A 75 -17.59 -1.89 11.61
CA ALA A 75 -17.54 -2.98 12.58
C ALA A 75 -18.69 -2.91 13.61
N LEU A 76 -19.27 -1.75 13.84
CA LEU A 76 -20.41 -1.57 14.72
C LEU A 76 -21.75 -1.80 14.02
N GLU A 77 -21.82 -1.56 12.72
CA GLU A 77 -23.09 -1.56 11.95
C GLU A 77 -23.34 -2.88 11.22
N LEU A 78 -22.33 -3.51 10.63
CA LEU A 78 -22.49 -4.67 9.78
C LEU A 78 -22.27 -5.96 10.58
N ARG A 79 -23.20 -6.94 10.42
CA ARG A 79 -23.13 -8.27 11.04
C ARG A 79 -23.14 -9.35 9.97
N LEU A 80 -22.03 -10.10 9.89
CA LEU A 80 -21.80 -11.17 8.92
C LEU A 80 -21.55 -12.53 9.57
N GLU A 81 -21.74 -12.61 10.88
CA GLU A 81 -21.74 -13.79 11.76
C GLU A 81 -20.64 -14.84 11.49
N ARG A 82 -20.87 -15.74 10.52
CA ARG A 82 -19.98 -16.87 10.17
C ARG A 82 -19.28 -16.69 8.82
N LYS A 83 -19.43 -15.53 8.17
CA LYS A 83 -18.79 -15.25 6.91
C LYS A 83 -17.35 -14.76 7.13
N LEU A 84 -16.44 -15.08 6.22
CA LEU A 84 -15.11 -14.53 6.28
C LEU A 84 -15.12 -13.04 5.93
N VAL A 85 -14.70 -12.22 6.88
CA VAL A 85 -14.58 -10.77 6.72
C VAL A 85 -13.12 -10.39 6.83
N VAL A 86 -12.61 -9.64 5.86
CA VAL A 86 -11.21 -9.20 5.85
C VAL A 86 -11.11 -7.71 5.57
N HIS A 87 -10.17 -7.03 6.22
CA HIS A 87 -9.80 -5.67 5.85
C HIS A 87 -8.45 -5.62 5.14
N THR A 88 -8.20 -4.49 4.47
CA THR A 88 -6.99 -4.27 3.66
C THR A 88 -6.06 -3.21 4.26
N SER A 89 -6.20 -2.87 5.54
CA SER A 89 -5.35 -1.90 6.22
C SER A 89 -4.02 -2.50 6.67
N GLY A 90 -2.93 -1.74 6.50
CA GLY A 90 -1.61 -2.09 7.03
C GLY A 90 -1.45 -1.83 8.54
N THR A 91 -2.30 -1.00 9.14
CA THR A 91 -2.16 -0.49 10.51
C THR A 91 -3.22 -0.98 11.47
N VAL A 92 -4.47 -1.16 11.01
CA VAL A 92 -5.60 -1.55 11.85
C VAL A 92 -5.43 -2.99 12.33
N PRO A 93 -5.65 -3.26 13.64
CA PRO A 93 -5.55 -4.62 14.17
C PRO A 93 -6.75 -5.48 13.74
N ILE A 94 -6.50 -6.78 13.55
CA ILE A 94 -7.50 -7.76 13.10
C ILE A 94 -8.77 -7.80 13.97
N ASN A 95 -8.63 -7.56 15.28
CA ASN A 95 -9.71 -7.66 16.24
C ASN A 95 -10.81 -6.58 16.07
N VAL A 96 -10.59 -5.54 15.27
CA VAL A 96 -11.63 -4.57 14.90
C VAL A 96 -12.82 -5.27 14.24
N LEU A 97 -12.59 -6.34 13.51
CA LEU A 97 -13.62 -7.09 12.80
C LEU A 97 -14.37 -8.12 13.68
N LYS A 98 -13.92 -8.35 14.92
CA LYS A 98 -14.54 -9.35 15.83
C LYS A 98 -16.05 -9.13 16.07
N PRO A 99 -16.58 -7.88 16.16
CA PRO A 99 -18.03 -7.68 16.26
C PRO A 99 -18.81 -8.07 15.00
N MET A 100 -18.16 -8.04 13.83
CA MET A 100 -18.82 -8.35 12.54
C MET A 100 -18.96 -9.84 12.31
N SER A 101 -17.90 -10.62 12.58
CA SER A 101 -17.86 -12.05 12.32
C SER A 101 -16.87 -12.78 13.23
N ARG A 102 -17.18 -14.07 13.49
CA ARG A 102 -16.25 -14.99 14.14
C ARG A 102 -15.03 -15.30 13.25
N HIS A 103 -15.24 -15.33 11.93
CA HIS A 103 -14.23 -15.61 10.93
C HIS A 103 -13.75 -14.29 10.30
N HIS A 104 -12.63 -13.79 10.75
CA HIS A 104 -12.12 -12.52 10.28
C HIS A 104 -10.61 -12.55 10.05
N GLY A 105 -10.14 -11.60 9.25
CA GLY A 105 -8.74 -11.56 8.87
C GLY A 105 -8.30 -10.24 8.27
N VAL A 106 -7.06 -10.22 7.83
CA VAL A 106 -6.43 -9.15 7.08
C VAL A 106 -5.88 -9.73 5.78
N MET A 107 -6.06 -9.02 4.70
CA MET A 107 -5.40 -9.26 3.41
C MET A 107 -4.89 -7.93 2.88
N TRP A 108 -3.72 -7.54 3.32
CA TRP A 108 -3.08 -6.28 2.96
C TRP A 108 -1.93 -6.51 1.98
N ALA A 109 -1.80 -5.64 1.00
CA ALA A 109 -0.65 -5.61 0.10
C ALA A 109 0.12 -4.29 0.31
N PRO A 110 1.42 -4.33 0.64
CA PRO A 110 2.29 -3.14 0.74
C PRO A 110 2.61 -2.62 -0.67
N GLN A 111 1.63 -1.97 -1.28
CA GLN A 111 1.69 -1.45 -2.64
C GLN A 111 0.92 -0.12 -2.75
N THR A 112 1.36 0.74 -3.65
CA THR A 112 0.60 1.92 -4.06
C THR A 112 -0.33 1.55 -5.21
N PHE A 113 -1.62 1.67 -4.99
CA PHE A 113 -2.64 1.42 -5.99
C PHE A 113 -3.11 2.74 -6.61
N ILE A 114 -2.99 2.85 -7.93
CA ILE A 114 -3.47 4.00 -8.72
C ILE A 114 -4.47 3.45 -9.72
N ARG A 115 -5.74 3.85 -9.62
CA ARG A 115 -6.87 3.28 -10.39
C ARG A 115 -6.62 3.22 -11.89
N SER A 116 -5.96 4.25 -12.45
CA SER A 116 -5.69 4.37 -13.89
C SER A 116 -4.47 3.60 -14.38
N VAL A 117 -3.68 3.01 -13.47
CA VAL A 117 -2.46 2.29 -13.83
C VAL A 117 -2.74 0.80 -13.81
N GLU A 118 -2.48 0.13 -14.94
CA GLU A 118 -2.54 -1.33 -15.00
C GLU A 118 -1.39 -1.94 -14.21
N MET A 119 -1.67 -3.08 -13.56
CA MET A 119 -0.72 -3.76 -12.69
C MET A 119 -0.76 -5.26 -12.96
N ASP A 120 0.41 -5.89 -12.98
CA ASP A 120 0.55 -7.34 -12.87
C ASP A 120 0.42 -7.74 -11.39
N TYR A 121 -0.61 -8.53 -11.09
CA TYR A 121 -0.88 -8.99 -9.73
C TYR A 121 -0.14 -10.28 -9.37
N SER A 122 0.50 -10.96 -10.32
CA SER A 122 1.12 -12.29 -10.12
C SER A 122 2.20 -12.31 -9.04
N HIS A 123 2.84 -11.17 -8.80
CA HIS A 123 3.89 -11.01 -7.80
C HIS A 123 3.53 -9.98 -6.71
N LEU A 124 2.25 -9.61 -6.59
CA LEU A 124 1.79 -8.68 -5.56
C LEU A 124 1.96 -9.32 -4.16
N PRO A 125 2.75 -8.77 -3.25
CA PRO A 125 2.96 -9.36 -1.94
C PRO A 125 1.70 -9.19 -1.07
N PHE A 126 1.00 -10.28 -0.78
CA PHE A 126 -0.09 -10.29 0.19
C PHE A 126 0.42 -10.63 1.59
N CYS A 127 0.17 -9.76 2.55
CA CYS A 127 0.37 -9.98 3.97
C CYS A 127 -0.97 -10.36 4.60
N ILE A 128 -1.07 -11.56 5.15
CA ILE A 128 -2.31 -12.10 5.68
C ILE A 128 -2.23 -12.40 7.17
N GLU A 129 -3.34 -12.22 7.86
CA GLU A 129 -3.57 -12.61 9.26
C GLU A 129 -5.01 -13.11 9.39
N ALA A 130 -5.26 -14.09 10.23
CA ALA A 130 -6.60 -14.63 10.41
C ALA A 130 -6.89 -14.99 11.87
N SER A 131 -8.17 -14.94 12.25
CA SER A 131 -8.67 -15.24 13.58
C SER A 131 -8.59 -16.73 13.95
N ASP A 132 -8.57 -17.61 12.94
CA ASP A 132 -8.58 -19.06 13.09
C ASP A 132 -8.00 -19.78 11.86
N ALA A 133 -7.72 -21.08 11.99
CA ALA A 133 -7.08 -21.88 10.94
C ALA A 133 -7.94 -22.01 9.66
N ILE A 134 -9.27 -22.03 9.78
CA ILE A 134 -10.20 -22.15 8.63
C ILE A 134 -10.15 -20.84 7.83
N SER A 135 -10.21 -19.72 8.51
CA SER A 135 -10.08 -18.38 7.90
C SER A 135 -8.73 -18.20 7.23
N LEU A 136 -7.64 -18.65 7.88
CA LEU A 136 -6.29 -18.60 7.32
C LEU A 136 -6.17 -19.42 6.04
N ALA A 137 -6.71 -20.64 6.03
CA ALA A 137 -6.68 -21.49 4.83
C ALA A 137 -7.43 -20.86 3.66
N LYS A 138 -8.60 -20.25 3.90
CA LYS A 138 -9.35 -19.52 2.89
C LYS A 138 -8.60 -18.29 2.36
N LEU A 139 -7.95 -17.51 3.25
CA LEU A 139 -7.14 -16.37 2.85
C LEU A 139 -5.91 -16.77 2.02
N LYS A 140 -5.23 -17.85 2.40
CA LYS A 140 -4.13 -18.42 1.59
C LYS A 140 -4.61 -18.84 0.21
N GLN A 141 -5.78 -19.48 0.14
CA GLN A 141 -6.37 -19.88 -1.15
C GLN A 141 -6.71 -18.65 -2.01
N LEU A 142 -7.32 -17.61 -1.42
CA LEU A 142 -7.67 -16.39 -2.14
C LEU A 142 -6.43 -15.62 -2.60
N ALA A 143 -5.50 -15.34 -1.69
CA ALA A 143 -4.27 -14.61 -2.01
C ALA A 143 -3.40 -15.40 -3.00
N GLY A 144 -3.25 -16.71 -2.80
CA GLY A 144 -2.45 -17.58 -3.66
C GLY A 144 -3.04 -17.82 -5.04
N SER A 145 -4.34 -17.59 -5.26
CA SER A 145 -4.93 -17.61 -6.60
C SER A 145 -4.62 -16.35 -7.42
N ILE A 146 -4.29 -15.25 -6.73
CA ILE A 146 -3.98 -13.96 -7.34
C ILE A 146 -2.46 -13.79 -7.53
N SER A 147 -1.68 -14.20 -6.53
CA SER A 147 -0.24 -13.94 -6.48
C SER A 147 0.55 -15.12 -5.90
N ASP A 148 1.78 -15.32 -6.38
CA ASP A 148 2.74 -16.29 -5.84
C ASP A 148 3.42 -15.79 -4.54
N LYS A 149 3.17 -14.56 -4.09
CA LYS A 149 3.76 -13.92 -2.90
C LYS A 149 2.73 -13.76 -1.78
N CYS A 150 2.72 -14.68 -0.84
CA CYS A 150 1.83 -14.63 0.31
C CYS A 150 2.61 -14.85 1.61
N TYR A 151 2.49 -13.90 2.54
CA TYR A 151 3.22 -13.87 3.81
C TYR A 151 2.25 -13.83 4.99
N GLU A 152 2.44 -14.70 5.97
CA GLU A 152 1.72 -14.63 7.23
C GLU A 152 2.44 -13.65 8.16
N LEU A 153 1.78 -12.57 8.53
CA LEU A 153 2.31 -11.54 9.42
C LEU A 153 1.28 -11.21 10.50
N ASN A 154 1.73 -11.17 11.75
CA ASN A 154 0.90 -10.64 12.82
C ASN A 154 0.79 -9.10 12.76
N ALA A 155 -0.09 -8.53 13.59
CA ALA A 155 -0.36 -7.09 13.60
C ALA A 155 0.89 -6.23 13.83
N GLU A 156 1.81 -6.65 14.72
CA GLU A 156 3.03 -5.91 15.02
C GLU A 156 4.04 -5.96 13.85
N GLN A 157 4.18 -7.11 13.22
CA GLN A 157 5.01 -7.25 12.01
C GLN A 157 4.46 -6.42 10.87
N ARG A 158 3.12 -6.43 10.67
CA ARG A 158 2.45 -5.66 9.63
C ARG A 158 2.63 -4.14 9.83
N LYS A 159 2.49 -3.62 11.06
CA LYS A 159 2.76 -2.21 11.37
C LYS A 159 4.20 -1.81 11.06
N LYS A 160 5.18 -2.65 11.42
CA LYS A 160 6.59 -2.39 11.12
C LYS A 160 6.86 -2.39 9.61
N LEU A 161 6.27 -3.34 8.89
CA LEU A 161 6.37 -3.38 7.43
C LEU A 161 5.69 -2.17 6.78
N HIS A 162 4.53 -1.74 7.31
CA HIS A 162 3.87 -0.53 6.83
C HIS A 162 4.74 0.72 7.04
N LEU A 163 5.36 0.88 8.21
CA LEU A 163 6.30 1.98 8.45
C LEU A 163 7.48 1.95 7.46
N ALA A 164 8.07 0.78 7.22
CA ALA A 164 9.12 0.62 6.23
C ALA A 164 8.64 0.96 4.80
N SER A 165 7.40 0.58 4.47
CA SER A 165 6.79 0.92 3.17
C SER A 165 6.62 2.44 2.99
N VAL A 166 6.25 3.17 4.04
CA VAL A 166 6.20 4.64 4.02
C VAL A 166 7.59 5.21 3.72
N MET A 167 8.65 4.68 4.36
CA MET A 167 10.01 5.15 4.14
C MET A 167 10.46 4.97 2.68
N VAL A 168 10.25 3.79 2.10
CA VAL A 168 10.76 3.49 0.75
C VAL A 168 9.87 4.04 -0.36
N ASN A 169 8.59 4.19 -0.14
CA ASN A 169 7.64 4.64 -1.14
C ASN A 169 7.27 6.13 -0.96
N ASN A 170 6.61 6.48 0.14
CA ASN A 170 6.10 7.85 0.31
C ASN A 170 7.22 8.88 0.45
N PHE A 171 8.24 8.60 1.28
CA PHE A 171 9.38 9.50 1.44
C PHE A 171 10.25 9.52 0.18
N GLY A 172 10.43 8.37 -0.48
CA GLY A 172 11.14 8.30 -1.77
C GLY A 172 10.47 9.17 -2.83
N ASN A 173 9.13 9.09 -2.96
CA ASN A 173 8.38 9.95 -3.87
C ASN A 173 8.47 11.44 -3.48
N ALA A 174 8.39 11.76 -2.18
CA ALA A 174 8.53 13.13 -1.70
C ALA A 174 9.91 13.71 -2.02
N LEU A 175 11.00 12.93 -1.85
CA LEU A 175 12.35 13.36 -2.24
C LEU A 175 12.46 13.67 -3.74
N ASN A 176 11.84 12.84 -4.59
CA ASN A 176 11.79 13.11 -6.04
C ASN A 176 11.01 14.38 -6.36
N ALA A 177 9.87 14.61 -5.70
CA ALA A 177 9.07 15.83 -5.90
C ALA A 177 9.81 17.08 -5.44
N ILE A 178 10.49 17.03 -4.29
CA ILE A 178 11.34 18.13 -3.79
C ILE A 178 12.47 18.45 -4.79
N ALA A 179 13.14 17.42 -5.31
CA ALA A 179 14.19 17.61 -6.31
C ALA A 179 13.65 18.21 -7.62
N GLN A 180 12.46 17.78 -8.06
CA GLN A 180 11.77 18.35 -9.21
C GLN A 180 11.46 19.83 -9.00
N ASP A 181 10.91 20.21 -7.83
CA ASP A 181 10.60 21.61 -7.53
C ASP A 181 11.85 22.48 -7.38
N TYR A 182 12.94 21.92 -6.83
CA TYR A 182 14.22 22.60 -6.76
C TYR A 182 14.78 22.92 -8.16
N LEU A 183 14.81 21.94 -9.06
CA LEU A 183 15.31 22.12 -10.44
C LEU A 183 14.43 23.06 -11.27
N ARG A 184 13.11 23.05 -11.02
CA ARG A 184 12.17 23.94 -11.73
C ARG A 184 12.47 25.42 -11.50
N LYS A 185 12.98 25.79 -10.32
CA LYS A 185 13.37 27.18 -10.01
C LYS A 185 14.55 27.69 -10.88
N GLU A 186 15.32 26.72 -11.40
CA GLU A 186 16.54 27.01 -12.23
C GLU A 186 16.32 26.62 -13.69
N ASP A 187 15.07 26.39 -14.13
CA ASP A 187 14.74 25.96 -15.50
C ASP A 187 15.50 24.71 -15.98
N ILE A 188 15.85 23.81 -15.05
CA ILE A 188 16.54 22.54 -15.36
C ILE A 188 15.51 21.42 -15.49
N PRO A 189 15.46 20.69 -16.63
CA PRO A 189 14.54 19.57 -16.83
C PRO A 189 14.79 18.42 -15.85
N PHE A 190 13.73 18.00 -15.13
CA PHE A 190 13.83 16.93 -14.13
C PHE A 190 14.13 15.55 -14.74
N GLU A 191 13.73 15.32 -15.99
CA GLU A 191 13.98 14.09 -16.74
C GLU A 191 15.45 13.71 -16.87
N ILE A 192 16.37 14.67 -16.72
CA ILE A 192 17.82 14.41 -16.67
C ILE A 192 18.17 13.42 -15.52
N LEU A 193 17.36 13.40 -14.44
CA LEU A 193 17.57 12.54 -13.29
C LEU A 193 16.92 11.15 -13.44
N PHE A 194 16.08 10.90 -14.46
CA PHE A 194 15.41 9.59 -14.61
C PHE A 194 16.38 8.41 -14.58
N PRO A 195 17.53 8.42 -15.30
CA PRO A 195 18.43 7.26 -15.29
C PRO A 195 19.05 6.97 -13.92
N ILE A 196 19.33 8.01 -13.11
CA ILE A 196 19.88 7.78 -11.75
C ILE A 196 18.83 7.31 -10.77
N ILE A 197 17.56 7.74 -10.92
CA ILE A 197 16.43 7.27 -10.13
C ILE A 197 16.20 5.78 -10.40
N GLU A 198 16.14 5.38 -11.67
CA GLU A 198 15.98 3.97 -12.08
C GLU A 198 17.15 3.10 -11.57
N MET A 199 18.38 3.56 -11.73
CA MET A 199 19.57 2.85 -11.22
C MET A 199 19.49 2.69 -9.69
N THR A 200 19.01 3.68 -8.96
CA THR A 200 18.84 3.62 -7.51
C THR A 200 17.80 2.57 -7.11
N ALA A 201 16.70 2.47 -7.85
CA ALA A 201 15.71 1.40 -7.64
C ALA A 201 16.29 0.01 -7.96
N GLN A 202 17.11 -0.11 -9.01
CA GLN A 202 17.73 -1.39 -9.38
C GLN A 202 18.76 -1.87 -8.36
N LYS A 203 19.43 -0.98 -7.64
CA LYS A 203 20.44 -1.35 -6.62
C LYS A 203 19.87 -2.27 -5.52
N ILE A 204 18.57 -2.24 -5.23
CA ILE A 204 17.95 -3.09 -4.20
C ILE A 204 18.16 -4.60 -4.46
N TYR A 205 18.39 -5.00 -5.70
CA TYR A 205 18.61 -6.41 -6.07
C TYR A 205 20.06 -6.84 -5.96
N HIS A 206 21.01 -5.94 -5.65
CA HIS A 206 22.45 -6.20 -5.67
C HIS A 206 23.10 -6.35 -4.28
N GLY A 207 22.29 -6.48 -3.21
CA GLY A 207 22.78 -6.82 -1.88
C GLY A 207 22.64 -5.71 -0.84
N ASP A 208 23.65 -5.57 0.03
CA ASP A 208 23.63 -4.62 1.14
C ASP A 208 23.65 -3.16 0.63
N LEU A 209 22.54 -2.45 0.82
CA LEU A 209 22.34 -1.09 0.30
C LEU A 209 23.32 -0.07 0.91
N TRP A 210 23.77 -0.29 2.16
CA TRP A 210 24.76 0.60 2.78
C TRP A 210 26.15 0.46 2.13
N LYS A 211 26.51 -0.73 1.70
CA LYS A 211 27.76 -0.95 0.93
C LYS A 211 27.70 -0.38 -0.48
N LEU A 212 26.50 -0.22 -1.02
CA LEU A 212 26.24 0.37 -2.34
C LEU A 212 26.01 1.89 -2.26
N GLN A 213 26.04 2.47 -1.05
CA GLN A 213 25.86 3.90 -0.86
C GLN A 213 26.99 4.70 -1.49
N SER A 214 26.67 5.77 -2.17
CA SER A 214 27.61 6.67 -2.83
C SER A 214 27.29 8.14 -2.50
N GLY A 215 28.11 9.05 -2.99
CA GLY A 215 27.88 10.48 -2.83
C GLY A 215 28.84 11.14 -1.83
N PRO A 216 28.73 12.46 -1.63
CA PRO A 216 29.66 13.23 -0.81
C PRO A 216 29.65 12.81 0.67
N ALA A 217 28.49 12.48 1.23
CA ALA A 217 28.38 12.04 2.61
C ALA A 217 29.13 10.72 2.85
N ALA A 218 28.94 9.71 1.98
CA ALA A 218 29.61 8.42 2.07
C ALA A 218 31.14 8.51 1.88
N ARG A 219 31.64 9.56 1.24
CA ARG A 219 33.09 9.81 1.06
C ARG A 219 33.66 10.86 2.00
N ARG A 220 32.82 11.41 2.91
CA ARG A 220 33.18 12.53 3.80
C ARG A 220 33.76 13.73 3.04
N ASP A 221 33.22 14.01 1.86
CA ASP A 221 33.61 15.19 1.04
C ASP A 221 32.96 16.46 1.61
N THR A 222 33.59 16.98 2.67
CA THR A 222 33.11 18.19 3.37
C THR A 222 33.03 19.40 2.47
N ARG A 223 33.95 19.53 1.50
CA ARG A 223 33.96 20.66 0.56
C ARG A 223 32.68 20.71 -0.28
N THR A 224 32.25 19.57 -0.83
CA THR A 224 31.02 19.45 -1.59
C THR A 224 29.79 19.64 -0.68
N ILE A 225 29.78 19.04 0.51
CA ILE A 225 28.70 19.20 1.49
C ILE A 225 28.51 20.68 1.85
N ASP A 226 29.58 21.42 2.15
CA ASP A 226 29.50 22.83 2.50
C ASP A 226 29.08 23.71 1.31
N ALA A 227 29.42 23.32 0.08
CA ALA A 227 28.91 23.98 -1.11
C ALA A 227 27.40 23.82 -1.25
N HIS A 228 26.89 22.60 -1.07
CA HIS A 228 25.45 22.33 -1.11
C HIS A 228 24.68 23.08 -0.01
N ARG A 229 25.22 23.12 1.22
CA ARG A 229 24.64 23.92 2.31
C ARG A 229 24.51 25.40 1.98
N ARG A 230 25.52 25.98 1.32
CA ARG A 230 25.44 27.37 0.86
C ARG A 230 24.35 27.59 -0.19
N MET A 231 24.17 26.62 -1.11
CA MET A 231 23.11 26.69 -2.12
C MET A 231 21.70 26.60 -1.49
N LEU A 232 21.59 25.96 -0.32
CA LEU A 232 20.32 25.76 0.40
C LEU A 232 20.10 26.79 1.52
N ALA A 233 20.97 27.79 1.69
CA ALA A 233 20.95 28.70 2.85
C ALA A 233 19.63 29.48 2.99
N ASP A 234 18.94 29.76 1.90
CA ASP A 234 17.67 30.49 1.89
C ASP A 234 16.43 29.59 2.04
N ASP A 235 16.61 28.24 2.08
CA ASP A 235 15.53 27.26 2.25
C ASP A 235 15.86 26.38 3.47
N LYS A 236 15.41 26.83 4.64
CA LYS A 236 15.73 26.17 5.90
C LYS A 236 15.24 24.74 5.96
N ASP A 237 14.02 24.45 5.50
CA ASP A 237 13.44 23.12 5.57
C ASP A 237 14.21 22.13 4.70
N LEU A 238 14.62 22.56 3.50
CA LEU A 238 15.42 21.75 2.61
C LEU A 238 16.86 21.56 3.13
N LEU A 239 17.44 22.59 3.76
CA LEU A 239 18.75 22.48 4.42
C LEU A 239 18.73 21.49 5.58
N ASP A 240 17.71 21.57 6.45
CA ASP A 240 17.53 20.65 7.58
C ASP A 240 17.36 19.19 7.07
N LEU A 241 16.57 18.97 6.02
CA LEU A 241 16.42 17.66 5.39
C LEU A 241 17.75 17.14 4.84
N TYR A 242 18.50 17.97 4.12
CA TYR A 242 19.80 17.64 3.56
C TYR A 242 20.79 17.23 4.66
N ASP A 243 20.85 17.97 5.75
CA ASP A 243 21.75 17.72 6.87
C ASP A 243 21.39 16.45 7.64
N ILE A 244 20.11 16.18 7.85
CA ILE A 244 19.64 14.93 8.46
C ILE A 244 20.04 13.73 7.61
N MET A 245 19.78 13.76 6.31
CA MET A 245 20.13 12.67 5.40
C MET A 245 21.63 12.46 5.28
N THR A 246 22.41 13.55 5.20
CA THR A 246 23.89 13.53 5.20
C THR A 246 24.43 12.83 6.44
N LYS A 247 23.90 13.16 7.64
CA LYS A 247 24.28 12.54 8.91
C LYS A 247 23.94 11.05 8.95
N PHE A 248 22.75 10.64 8.49
CA PHE A 248 22.39 9.23 8.44
C PHE A 248 23.33 8.42 7.54
N ILE A 249 23.67 8.95 6.37
CA ILE A 249 24.60 8.30 5.43
C ILE A 249 25.99 8.18 6.04
N ASP A 250 26.55 9.25 6.61
CA ASP A 250 27.88 9.21 7.23
C ASP A 250 27.95 8.17 8.36
N HIS A 251 26.95 8.13 9.25
CA HIS A 251 26.92 7.15 10.35
C HIS A 251 26.76 5.70 9.90
N ALA A 252 26.06 5.45 8.79
CA ALA A 252 25.79 4.10 8.33
C ALA A 252 26.90 3.53 7.47
N THR A 253 27.77 4.39 6.91
CA THR A 253 28.87 3.97 6.02
C THR A 253 30.23 3.96 6.72
N HIS A 254 30.30 4.41 7.96
CA HIS A 254 31.52 4.46 8.79
C HIS A 254 31.27 4.03 10.23
#